data_e9f43a8e3140074b8ed3fb88faea5e9e
#
_entry.id   e9f43a8e3140074b8ed3fb88faea5e9e
#
_cell.length_a   1.000
_cell.length_b   1.000
_cell.length_c   1.000
_cell.angle_alpha   90.00
_cell.angle_beta   90.00
_cell.angle_gamma   90.00
#
_symmetry.space_group_name_H-M   'P 1'
#
loop_
_entity.id
_entity.type
_entity.pdbx_description
1 polymer ?
#
loop_
_entity_poly.entity_id
_entity_poly.type
_entity_poly.pdbx_seq_one_letter_code
_entity_poly.pdbx_strand_id
1 'polypeptide(L)'
;MTQGTDPAPIVVGLLFDFPQGDGGESFEEAVRVGLDEVAATGRIDRPVEFVHRHARGLPLGTEHDVVQSFLELEEAGVLLVLGPSISDNGLIVQPLADAAGLPCINYTGGERTRGEFMFHYQIGSLEEEPAVLAARLAERGLRRAAVIHDRSPVGARYAECFDEACAGLSLDVTGSAAISPLSEDVREVVEGLRETGPDALVYLGLGVTSRAVAVALADTGWHVPVMANSALMFGYARPDWRDGWAGWEYLDGVADDNRMRAQLRERSKRAAAGPIGCAAYDMGRLVGEAIARAHHLTRAGLKEGLERVKQLPATSGADGTTMGFGTYDHAALKGRYLVLRKWRDGKTVQVAT
;
A
#
# COMPACT_ATOMS: atom_id res chain seq x y z
N MET A 1 -5.61 -49.95 -12.29
CA MET A 1 -4.92 -48.63 -12.30
C MET A 1 -6.03 -47.58 -12.23
N THR A 2 -6.39 -47.13 -11.05
CA THR A 2 -7.29 -46.00 -10.84
C THR A 2 -6.53 -44.76 -11.35
N GLN A 3 -7.04 -44.12 -12.41
CA GLN A 3 -6.63 -42.77 -12.78
C GLN A 3 -6.92 -41.90 -11.56
N GLY A 4 -5.88 -41.54 -10.83
CA GLY A 4 -5.99 -40.52 -9.81
C GLY A 4 -6.37 -39.22 -10.51
N THR A 5 -7.59 -38.76 -10.28
CA THR A 5 -7.94 -37.36 -10.65
C THR A 5 -7.01 -36.47 -9.86
N ASP A 6 -6.24 -35.65 -10.56
CA ASP A 6 -5.43 -34.60 -9.90
C ASP A 6 -6.35 -33.82 -8.96
N PRO A 7 -5.88 -33.51 -7.74
CA PRO A 7 -6.69 -32.76 -6.80
C PRO A 7 -7.10 -31.41 -7.40
N ALA A 8 -8.35 -31.01 -7.20
CA ALA A 8 -8.85 -29.73 -7.68
C ALA A 8 -7.97 -28.55 -7.20
N PRO A 9 -7.71 -27.56 -8.04
CA PRO A 9 -6.86 -26.42 -7.68
C PRO A 9 -7.45 -25.59 -6.54
N ILE A 10 -6.59 -24.90 -5.81
CA ILE A 10 -6.98 -23.85 -4.86
C ILE A 10 -7.14 -22.57 -5.65
N VAL A 11 -8.34 -21.98 -5.64
CA VAL A 11 -8.62 -20.77 -6.41
C VAL A 11 -8.48 -19.55 -5.52
N VAL A 12 -7.62 -18.60 -5.93
CA VAL A 12 -7.36 -17.33 -5.25
C VAL A 12 -7.78 -16.17 -6.16
N GLY A 13 -8.55 -15.23 -5.63
CA GLY A 13 -8.97 -14.03 -6.35
C GLY A 13 -7.92 -12.94 -6.31
N LEU A 14 -7.78 -12.18 -7.40
CA LEU A 14 -6.99 -10.95 -7.48
C LEU A 14 -7.95 -9.81 -7.83
N LEU A 15 -8.16 -8.88 -6.89
CA LEU A 15 -9.01 -7.71 -7.07
C LEU A 15 -8.11 -6.47 -7.30
N PHE A 16 -7.98 -6.08 -8.57
CA PHE A 16 -7.24 -4.89 -8.96
C PHE A 16 -8.16 -3.68 -9.05
N ASP A 17 -7.83 -2.64 -8.34
CA ASP A 17 -8.59 -1.40 -8.27
C ASP A 17 -7.75 -0.17 -8.65
N PHE A 18 -6.49 -0.40 -9.05
CA PHE A 18 -5.57 0.67 -9.37
C PHE A 18 -5.70 1.07 -10.84
N PRO A 19 -5.90 2.37 -11.15
CA PRO A 19 -6.21 2.81 -12.51
C PRO A 19 -5.02 2.80 -13.47
N GLN A 20 -3.81 2.51 -12.98
CA GLN A 20 -2.58 2.59 -13.75
C GLN A 20 -1.72 1.36 -13.50
N GLY A 21 -1.14 0.81 -14.58
CA GLY A 21 -0.23 -0.32 -14.49
C GLY A 21 -0.44 -1.32 -15.63
N ASP A 22 0.17 -2.48 -15.50
CA ASP A 22 0.12 -3.60 -16.46
C ASP A 22 -1.07 -4.55 -16.21
N GLY A 23 -2.16 -4.06 -15.63
CA GLY A 23 -3.32 -4.88 -15.34
C GLY A 23 -3.09 -5.94 -14.24
N GLY A 24 -2.03 -5.81 -13.47
CA GLY A 24 -1.71 -6.71 -12.37
C GLY A 24 -0.79 -7.88 -12.73
N GLU A 25 -0.33 -7.99 -13.97
CA GLU A 25 0.58 -9.08 -14.38
C GLU A 25 1.87 -9.11 -13.55
N SER A 26 2.51 -7.97 -13.35
CA SER A 26 3.71 -7.86 -12.50
C SER A 26 3.45 -8.20 -11.04
N PHE A 27 2.24 -7.87 -10.56
CA PHE A 27 1.81 -8.19 -9.22
C PHE A 27 1.64 -9.70 -9.04
N GLU A 28 0.90 -10.35 -9.95
CA GLU A 28 0.72 -11.81 -9.92
C GLU A 28 2.05 -12.55 -10.02
N GLU A 29 2.96 -12.11 -10.93
CA GLU A 29 4.30 -12.71 -11.05
C GLU A 29 5.03 -12.70 -9.70
N ALA A 30 5.01 -11.57 -8.99
CA ALA A 30 5.65 -11.46 -7.69
C ALA A 30 4.95 -12.31 -6.61
N VAL A 31 3.61 -12.37 -6.60
CA VAL A 31 2.82 -13.27 -5.73
C VAL A 31 3.21 -14.73 -5.97
N ARG A 32 3.32 -15.14 -7.25
CA ARG A 32 3.71 -16.51 -7.60
C ARG A 32 5.10 -16.86 -7.10
N VAL A 33 6.07 -15.97 -7.22
CA VAL A 33 7.43 -16.20 -6.69
C VAL A 33 7.40 -16.49 -5.19
N GLY A 34 6.61 -15.74 -4.41
CA GLY A 34 6.46 -15.96 -2.97
C GLY A 34 5.71 -17.25 -2.61
N LEU A 35 4.64 -17.54 -3.35
CA LEU A 35 3.83 -18.73 -3.18
C LEU A 35 4.63 -20.02 -3.50
N ASP A 36 5.35 -20.01 -4.63
CA ASP A 36 6.16 -21.14 -5.10
C ASP A 36 7.28 -21.48 -4.12
N GLU A 37 7.83 -20.50 -3.42
CA GLU A 37 8.81 -20.72 -2.34
C GLU A 37 8.22 -21.58 -1.21
N VAL A 38 6.96 -21.32 -0.83
CA VAL A 38 6.27 -22.12 0.18
C VAL A 38 5.88 -23.49 -0.38
N ALA A 39 5.38 -23.54 -1.61
CA ALA A 39 5.00 -24.78 -2.29
C ALA A 39 6.19 -25.74 -2.43
N ALA A 40 7.37 -25.20 -2.74
CA ALA A 40 8.62 -26.00 -2.84
C ALA A 40 9.01 -26.72 -1.55
N THR A 41 8.43 -26.35 -0.40
CA THR A 41 8.61 -27.07 0.87
C THR A 41 7.80 -28.37 0.95
N GLY A 42 6.93 -28.66 -0.03
CA GLY A 42 6.06 -29.85 -0.07
C GLY A 42 4.88 -29.78 0.88
N ARG A 43 4.56 -28.60 1.46
CA ARG A 43 3.42 -28.41 2.38
C ARG A 43 2.10 -28.06 1.66
N ILE A 44 2.17 -27.78 0.37
CA ILE A 44 1.01 -27.54 -0.50
C ILE A 44 0.95 -28.69 -1.49
N ASP A 45 -0.17 -29.41 -1.53
CA ASP A 45 -0.34 -30.69 -2.24
C ASP A 45 -1.05 -30.56 -3.60
N ARG A 46 -1.41 -29.33 -4.00
CA ARG A 46 -2.17 -29.05 -5.21
C ARG A 46 -1.84 -27.68 -5.80
N PRO A 47 -2.14 -27.47 -7.09
CA PRO A 47 -1.89 -26.20 -7.77
C PRO A 47 -2.75 -25.07 -7.20
N VAL A 48 -2.24 -23.84 -7.29
CA VAL A 48 -2.99 -22.62 -6.98
C VAL A 48 -3.24 -21.86 -8.27
N GLU A 49 -4.49 -21.56 -8.55
CA GLU A 49 -4.94 -20.80 -9.71
C GLU A 49 -5.46 -19.42 -9.28
N PHE A 50 -5.27 -18.42 -10.16
CA PHE A 50 -5.72 -17.06 -9.90
C PHE A 50 -6.87 -16.67 -10.83
N VAL A 51 -7.89 -16.02 -10.25
CA VAL A 51 -9.00 -15.40 -10.96
C VAL A 51 -8.91 -13.90 -10.79
N HIS A 52 -8.86 -13.16 -11.88
CA HIS A 52 -8.68 -11.71 -11.90
C HIS A 52 -9.99 -10.96 -12.03
N ARG A 53 -10.13 -9.85 -11.30
CA ARG A 53 -11.14 -8.82 -11.53
C ARG A 53 -10.51 -7.45 -11.46
N HIS A 54 -10.94 -6.59 -12.38
CA HIS A 54 -10.49 -5.21 -12.49
C HIS A 54 -11.65 -4.30 -12.15
N ALA A 55 -11.65 -3.77 -10.94
CA ALA A 55 -12.61 -2.80 -10.49
C ALA A 55 -12.21 -1.40 -10.92
N ARG A 56 -13.10 -0.69 -11.62
CA ARG A 56 -12.98 0.76 -11.78
C ARG A 56 -13.46 1.45 -10.51
N GLY A 57 -12.65 1.33 -9.44
CA GLY A 57 -12.96 1.87 -8.14
C GLY A 57 -12.60 3.35 -7.98
N LEU A 58 -12.79 3.83 -6.76
CA LEU A 58 -12.40 5.19 -6.37
C LEU A 58 -10.88 5.39 -6.50
N PRO A 59 -10.40 6.60 -6.81
CA PRO A 59 -11.15 7.83 -7.02
C PRO A 59 -11.66 8.03 -8.46
N LEU A 60 -11.30 7.18 -9.42
CA LEU A 60 -11.56 7.38 -10.86
C LEU A 60 -12.82 6.68 -11.37
N GLY A 61 -13.41 5.83 -10.57
CA GLY A 61 -14.58 5.03 -10.90
C GLY A 61 -15.65 5.07 -9.83
N THR A 62 -16.30 3.93 -9.58
CA THR A 62 -17.51 3.87 -8.75
C THR A 62 -17.39 2.80 -7.66
N GLU A 63 -18.12 3.00 -6.56
CA GLU A 63 -18.35 1.98 -5.54
C GLU A 63 -19.00 0.73 -6.14
N HIS A 64 -19.96 0.93 -7.06
CA HIS A 64 -20.67 -0.16 -7.72
C HIS A 64 -19.71 -1.14 -8.43
N ASP A 65 -18.71 -0.63 -9.15
CA ASP A 65 -17.76 -1.46 -9.88
C ASP A 65 -16.89 -2.29 -8.92
N VAL A 66 -16.56 -1.74 -7.74
CA VAL A 66 -15.82 -2.46 -6.69
C VAL A 66 -16.66 -3.59 -6.11
N VAL A 67 -17.94 -3.29 -5.78
CA VAL A 67 -18.90 -4.28 -5.25
C VAL A 67 -19.10 -5.40 -6.26
N GLN A 68 -19.37 -5.10 -7.53
CA GLN A 68 -19.60 -6.11 -8.57
C GLN A 68 -18.37 -6.99 -8.78
N SER A 69 -17.18 -6.40 -8.85
CA SER A 69 -15.93 -7.17 -9.00
C SER A 69 -15.68 -8.12 -7.84
N PHE A 70 -16.02 -7.71 -6.61
CA PHE A 70 -15.91 -8.58 -5.43
C PHE A 70 -16.92 -9.73 -5.49
N LEU A 71 -18.20 -9.46 -5.81
CA LEU A 71 -19.24 -10.47 -5.92
C LEU A 71 -18.93 -11.50 -7.01
N GLU A 72 -18.39 -11.08 -8.15
CA GLU A 72 -17.94 -11.99 -9.20
C GLU A 72 -16.80 -12.92 -8.76
N LEU A 73 -15.89 -12.46 -7.90
CA LEU A 73 -14.87 -13.32 -7.29
C LEU A 73 -15.51 -14.31 -6.31
N GLU A 74 -16.49 -13.86 -5.53
CA GLU A 74 -17.23 -14.73 -4.62
C GLU A 74 -17.97 -15.84 -5.37
N GLU A 75 -18.69 -15.50 -6.47
CA GLU A 75 -19.40 -16.44 -7.36
C GLU A 75 -18.44 -17.41 -8.04
N ALA A 76 -17.22 -16.98 -8.38
CA ALA A 76 -16.18 -17.85 -8.93
C ALA A 76 -15.65 -18.88 -7.92
N GLY A 77 -16.12 -18.86 -6.67
CA GLY A 77 -15.78 -19.83 -5.65
C GLY A 77 -14.36 -19.69 -5.10
N VAL A 78 -13.75 -18.50 -5.18
CA VAL A 78 -12.43 -18.27 -4.61
C VAL A 78 -12.42 -18.49 -3.10
N LEU A 79 -11.30 -18.98 -2.57
CA LEU A 79 -11.12 -19.27 -1.16
C LEU A 79 -10.44 -18.13 -0.40
N LEU A 80 -9.77 -17.25 -1.10
CA LEU A 80 -9.07 -16.06 -0.58
C LEU A 80 -8.98 -15.01 -1.69
N VAL A 81 -8.97 -13.71 -1.33
CA VAL A 81 -8.76 -12.60 -2.27
C VAL A 81 -7.54 -11.79 -1.88
N LEU A 82 -6.70 -11.41 -2.85
CA LEU A 82 -5.68 -10.37 -2.71
C LEU A 82 -6.21 -9.07 -3.31
N GLY A 83 -6.21 -8.01 -2.52
CA GLY A 83 -6.79 -6.72 -2.86
C GLY A 83 -7.95 -6.33 -1.94
N PRO A 84 -8.49 -5.11 -2.11
CA PRO A 84 -8.01 -4.05 -3.00
C PRO A 84 -6.74 -3.35 -2.52
N SER A 85 -6.25 -2.38 -3.31
CA SER A 85 -5.03 -1.59 -3.00
C SER A 85 -5.33 -0.18 -2.50
N ILE A 86 -6.49 0.37 -2.80
CA ILE A 86 -6.92 1.71 -2.40
C ILE A 86 -7.78 1.62 -1.14
N SER A 87 -7.44 2.41 -0.11
CA SER A 87 -8.13 2.34 1.19
C SER A 87 -9.62 2.65 1.10
N ASP A 88 -10.05 3.60 0.26
CA ASP A 88 -11.48 3.91 0.05
C ASP A 88 -12.23 2.68 -0.50
N ASN A 89 -11.62 1.93 -1.43
CA ASN A 89 -12.17 0.68 -1.94
C ASN A 89 -12.09 -0.45 -0.91
N GLY A 90 -11.06 -0.44 -0.07
CA GLY A 90 -10.93 -1.36 1.08
C GLY A 90 -12.08 -1.23 2.07
N LEU A 91 -12.54 0.01 2.34
CA LEU A 91 -13.70 0.27 3.19
C LEU A 91 -15.01 -0.24 2.59
N ILE A 92 -15.12 -0.26 1.24
CA ILE A 92 -16.26 -0.83 0.52
C ILE A 92 -16.26 -2.36 0.61
N VAL A 93 -15.10 -2.99 0.41
CA VAL A 93 -14.96 -4.45 0.37
C VAL A 93 -15.03 -5.08 1.76
N GLN A 94 -14.56 -4.40 2.80
CA GLN A 94 -14.47 -4.95 4.15
C GLN A 94 -15.79 -5.54 4.68
N PRO A 95 -16.95 -4.84 4.65
CA PRO A 95 -18.21 -5.42 5.10
C PRO A 95 -18.70 -6.57 4.21
N LEU A 96 -18.37 -6.58 2.93
CA LEU A 96 -18.71 -7.66 2.01
C LEU A 96 -17.90 -8.92 2.33
N ALA A 97 -16.59 -8.77 2.57
CA ALA A 97 -15.70 -9.87 2.95
C ALA A 97 -16.16 -10.53 4.25
N ASP A 98 -16.52 -9.73 5.27
CA ASP A 98 -17.02 -10.21 6.55
C ASP A 98 -18.36 -10.94 6.39
N ALA A 99 -19.29 -10.39 5.60
CA ALA A 99 -20.59 -10.99 5.34
C ALA A 99 -20.50 -12.31 4.55
N ALA A 100 -19.57 -12.39 3.58
CA ALA A 100 -19.35 -13.58 2.75
C ALA A 100 -18.48 -14.65 3.46
N GLY A 101 -17.86 -14.33 4.61
CA GLY A 101 -16.86 -15.15 5.25
C GLY A 101 -15.69 -15.47 4.32
N LEU A 102 -15.32 -14.51 3.44
CA LEU A 102 -14.28 -14.66 2.43
C LEU A 102 -13.02 -13.89 2.87
N PRO A 103 -11.93 -14.58 3.29
CA PRO A 103 -10.72 -13.90 3.72
C PRO A 103 -10.09 -13.14 2.56
N CYS A 104 -9.78 -11.88 2.83
CA CYS A 104 -9.10 -10.98 1.90
C CYS A 104 -7.82 -10.44 2.54
N ILE A 105 -6.76 -10.30 1.77
CA ILE A 105 -5.57 -9.55 2.15
C ILE A 105 -5.54 -8.30 1.29
N ASN A 106 -6.01 -7.17 1.83
CA ASN A 106 -5.84 -5.89 1.17
C ASN A 106 -4.40 -5.37 1.36
N TYR A 107 -3.95 -4.50 0.45
CA TYR A 107 -2.63 -3.86 0.55
C TYR A 107 -2.77 -2.34 0.46
N THR A 108 -3.48 -1.80 1.43
CA THR A 108 -3.84 -0.38 1.54
C THR A 108 -2.97 0.34 2.58
N GLY A 109 -3.20 1.64 2.79
CA GLY A 109 -2.64 2.40 3.90
C GLY A 109 -3.55 2.53 5.13
N GLY A 110 -4.85 2.20 5.01
CA GLY A 110 -5.85 2.48 6.05
C GLY A 110 -6.11 1.32 7.01
N GLU A 111 -5.86 1.48 8.30
CA GLU A 111 -6.14 0.45 9.31
C GLU A 111 -7.64 0.16 9.45
N ARG A 112 -8.52 1.13 9.15
CA ARG A 112 -9.98 0.97 9.19
C ARG A 112 -10.51 -0.02 8.15
N THR A 113 -9.67 -0.43 7.18
CA THR A 113 -10.01 -1.49 6.22
C THR A 113 -9.91 -2.89 6.81
N ARG A 114 -9.41 -3.05 8.04
CA ARG A 114 -9.35 -4.33 8.75
C ARG A 114 -10.74 -4.76 9.22
N GLY A 115 -11.02 -6.05 9.12
CA GLY A 115 -12.28 -6.65 9.54
C GLY A 115 -12.08 -8.08 10.05
N GLU A 116 -13.16 -8.80 10.28
CA GLU A 116 -13.08 -10.19 10.72
C GLU A 116 -12.45 -11.09 9.64
N PHE A 117 -12.80 -10.84 8.37
CA PHE A 117 -12.24 -11.57 7.21
C PHE A 117 -11.33 -10.66 6.36
N MET A 118 -11.11 -9.41 6.73
CA MET A 118 -10.24 -8.49 6.04
C MET A 118 -8.91 -8.32 6.78
N PHE A 119 -7.86 -8.93 6.22
CA PHE A 119 -6.47 -8.80 6.61
C PHE A 119 -5.81 -7.65 5.85
N HIS A 120 -4.78 -7.04 6.43
CA HIS A 120 -4.19 -5.82 5.91
C HIS A 120 -2.67 -5.94 5.82
N TYR A 121 -2.15 -5.95 4.59
CA TYR A 121 -0.72 -5.76 4.34
C TYR A 121 -0.46 -4.25 4.13
N GLN A 122 0.23 -3.62 5.06
CA GLN A 122 0.43 -2.18 5.05
C GLN A 122 1.46 -1.77 3.99
N ILE A 123 1.04 -1.12 2.90
CA ILE A 123 1.95 -0.47 1.94
C ILE A 123 2.24 0.99 2.31
N GLY A 124 1.63 1.48 3.35
CA GLY A 124 1.71 2.78 3.99
C GLY A 124 0.87 2.75 5.26
N SER A 125 0.64 3.89 5.89
CA SER A 125 -0.27 4.00 7.04
C SER A 125 -0.85 5.39 7.15
N LEU A 126 -2.17 5.49 7.07
CA LEU A 126 -2.88 6.76 7.25
C LEU A 126 -2.66 7.34 8.65
N GLU A 127 -2.41 6.48 9.61
CA GLU A 127 -2.25 6.82 11.02
C GLU A 127 -0.78 7.07 11.41
N GLU A 128 0.14 6.23 10.93
CA GLU A 128 1.55 6.30 11.33
C GLU A 128 2.38 7.25 10.45
N GLU A 129 2.13 7.32 9.14
CA GLU A 129 2.88 8.19 8.23
C GLU A 129 2.84 9.66 8.64
N PRO A 130 1.68 10.25 9.01
CA PRO A 130 1.62 11.61 9.49
C PRO A 130 2.51 11.88 10.69
N ALA A 131 2.58 10.94 11.64
CA ALA A 131 3.44 11.07 12.81
C ALA A 131 4.93 11.06 12.44
N VAL A 132 5.33 10.19 11.49
CA VAL A 132 6.72 10.15 10.98
C VAL A 132 7.06 11.44 10.24
N LEU A 133 6.15 11.97 9.41
CA LEU A 133 6.37 13.23 8.69
C LEU A 133 6.46 14.43 9.65
N ALA A 134 5.58 14.51 10.66
CA ALA A 134 5.63 15.57 11.66
C ALA A 134 6.94 15.49 12.48
N ALA A 135 7.36 14.30 12.91
CA ALA A 135 8.64 14.12 13.58
C ALA A 135 9.82 14.58 12.71
N ARG A 136 9.78 14.25 11.40
CA ARG A 136 10.80 14.66 10.45
C ARG A 136 10.88 16.17 10.26
N LEU A 137 9.73 16.86 10.21
CA LEU A 137 9.68 18.33 10.20
C LEU A 137 10.35 18.90 11.45
N ALA A 138 10.00 18.38 12.63
CA ALA A 138 10.57 18.81 13.91
C ALA A 138 12.10 18.61 13.96
N GLU A 139 12.61 17.46 13.53
CA GLU A 139 14.05 17.16 13.43
C GLU A 139 14.78 18.17 12.53
N ARG A 140 14.15 18.59 11.44
CA ARG A 140 14.71 19.57 10.51
C ARG A 140 14.57 21.02 10.96
N GLY A 141 13.93 21.27 12.11
CA GLY A 141 13.65 22.61 12.61
C GLY A 141 12.57 23.37 11.82
N LEU A 142 11.80 22.68 10.98
CA LEU A 142 10.68 23.23 10.21
C LEU A 142 9.45 23.23 11.10
N ARG A 143 9.02 24.41 11.54
CA ARG A 143 7.99 24.53 12.58
C ARG A 143 6.60 24.86 12.06
N ARG A 144 6.52 25.30 10.80
CA ARG A 144 5.28 25.76 10.16
C ARG A 144 5.07 24.97 8.89
N ALA A 145 4.00 24.21 8.81
CA ALA A 145 3.67 23.39 7.66
C ALA A 145 2.39 23.84 6.97
N ALA A 146 2.38 23.88 5.64
CA ALA A 146 1.16 23.87 4.86
C ALA A 146 0.86 22.44 4.39
N VAL A 147 -0.43 22.10 4.26
CA VAL A 147 -0.88 20.76 3.87
C VAL A 147 -1.71 20.81 2.60
N ILE A 148 -1.40 19.94 1.65
CA ILE A 148 -2.29 19.60 0.54
C ILE A 148 -2.70 18.14 0.73
N HIS A 149 -4.01 17.86 0.71
CA HIS A 149 -4.50 16.49 0.79
C HIS A 149 -5.60 16.21 -0.24
N ASP A 150 -5.78 14.94 -0.58
CA ASP A 150 -6.85 14.53 -1.49
C ASP A 150 -8.23 14.78 -0.85
N ARG A 151 -9.18 15.27 -1.65
CA ARG A 151 -10.59 15.39 -1.27
C ARG A 151 -11.26 14.02 -1.35
N SER A 152 -10.96 13.17 -0.39
CA SER A 152 -11.44 11.81 -0.23
C SER A 152 -11.46 11.43 1.25
N PRO A 153 -12.14 10.35 1.67
CA PRO A 153 -12.07 9.84 3.03
C PRO A 153 -10.64 9.55 3.48
N VAL A 154 -9.81 8.98 2.60
CA VAL A 154 -8.39 8.74 2.85
C VAL A 154 -7.62 10.03 3.09
N GLY A 155 -7.78 11.03 2.20
CA GLY A 155 -7.09 12.31 2.35
C GLY A 155 -7.50 13.08 3.61
N ALA A 156 -8.80 13.06 3.94
CA ALA A 156 -9.31 13.66 5.16
C ALA A 156 -8.70 12.99 6.41
N ARG A 157 -8.62 11.66 6.43
CA ARG A 157 -8.01 10.92 7.55
C ARG A 157 -6.53 11.21 7.69
N TYR A 158 -5.78 11.29 6.59
CA TYR A 158 -4.37 11.71 6.61
C TYR A 158 -4.20 13.10 7.24
N ALA A 159 -5.02 14.08 6.82
CA ALA A 159 -4.95 15.45 7.34
C ALA A 159 -5.27 15.50 8.83
N GLU A 160 -6.32 14.82 9.28
CA GLU A 160 -6.70 14.70 10.68
C GLU A 160 -5.54 14.15 11.54
N CYS A 161 -4.95 13.00 11.14
CA CYS A 161 -3.83 12.39 11.84
C CYS A 161 -2.57 13.28 11.81
N PHE A 162 -2.36 14.05 10.74
CA PHE A 162 -1.25 14.98 10.66
C PHE A 162 -1.40 16.17 11.61
N ASP A 163 -2.62 16.74 11.69
CA ASP A 163 -2.92 17.82 12.64
C ASP A 163 -2.72 17.36 14.09
N GLU A 164 -3.18 16.14 14.44
CA GLU A 164 -2.96 15.53 15.75
C GLU A 164 -1.46 15.36 16.05
N ALA A 165 -0.69 14.84 15.09
CA ALA A 165 0.76 14.65 15.23
C ALA A 165 1.51 15.98 15.39
N CYS A 166 1.15 17.00 14.62
CA CYS A 166 1.70 18.34 14.70
C CYS A 166 1.43 18.98 16.07
N ALA A 167 0.19 18.88 16.57
CA ALA A 167 -0.17 19.38 17.91
C ALA A 167 0.69 18.73 19.00
N GLY A 168 0.94 17.42 18.93
CA GLY A 168 1.80 16.69 19.87
C GLY A 168 3.27 17.13 19.85
N LEU A 169 3.74 17.73 18.76
CA LEU A 169 5.13 18.18 18.57
C LEU A 169 5.28 19.71 18.59
N SER A 170 4.23 20.46 18.89
CA SER A 170 4.18 21.93 18.85
C SER A 170 4.61 22.47 17.48
N LEU A 171 4.14 21.83 16.39
CA LEU A 171 4.23 22.32 15.04
C LEU A 171 2.94 23.04 14.68
N ASP A 172 3.05 24.09 13.86
CA ASP A 172 1.92 24.90 13.40
C ASP A 172 1.51 24.50 11.98
N VAL A 173 0.27 24.09 11.80
CA VAL A 173 -0.33 23.88 10.48
C VAL A 173 -0.92 25.22 10.01
N THR A 174 -0.16 25.96 9.20
CA THR A 174 -0.50 27.34 8.80
C THR A 174 -1.63 27.41 7.77
N GLY A 175 -1.89 26.31 7.05
CA GLY A 175 -2.97 26.20 6.08
C GLY A 175 -3.12 24.77 5.60
N SER A 176 -4.35 24.38 5.28
CA SER A 176 -4.67 23.06 4.73
C SER A 176 -5.64 23.22 3.55
N ALA A 177 -5.40 22.49 2.46
CA ALA A 177 -6.23 22.52 1.28
C ALA A 177 -6.56 21.11 0.77
N ALA A 178 -7.86 20.84 0.63
CA ALA A 178 -8.37 19.62 0.01
C ALA A 178 -8.52 19.80 -1.50
N ILE A 179 -7.79 19.04 -2.29
CA ILE A 179 -7.85 19.07 -3.77
C ILE A 179 -8.53 17.80 -4.31
N SER A 180 -9.23 17.92 -5.44
CA SER A 180 -9.78 16.73 -6.10
C SER A 180 -8.63 15.83 -6.57
N PRO A 181 -8.72 14.49 -6.38
CA PRO A 181 -7.75 13.56 -6.96
C PRO A 181 -7.60 13.61 -8.48
N LEU A 182 -8.52 14.32 -9.14
CA LEU A 182 -8.54 14.54 -10.61
C LEU A 182 -8.05 15.94 -11.01
N SER A 183 -7.61 16.78 -10.07
CA SER A 183 -7.14 18.13 -10.39
C SER A 183 -5.84 18.09 -11.18
N GLU A 184 -5.84 18.78 -12.34
CA GLU A 184 -4.67 18.95 -13.21
C GLU A 184 -3.95 20.28 -12.98
N ASP A 185 -4.67 21.30 -12.51
CA ASP A 185 -4.13 22.62 -12.14
C ASP A 185 -4.51 22.94 -10.68
N VAL A 186 -3.49 23.23 -9.88
CA VAL A 186 -3.62 23.55 -8.44
C VAL A 186 -2.80 24.81 -8.08
N ARG A 187 -2.48 25.69 -9.04
CA ARG A 187 -1.67 26.89 -8.82
C ARG A 187 -2.27 27.84 -7.80
N GLU A 188 -3.56 28.14 -7.90
CA GLU A 188 -4.25 29.01 -6.94
C GLU A 188 -4.19 28.46 -5.52
N VAL A 189 -4.29 27.13 -5.36
CA VAL A 189 -4.17 26.46 -4.07
C VAL A 189 -2.76 26.61 -3.52
N VAL A 190 -1.73 26.39 -4.36
CA VAL A 190 -0.31 26.50 -3.98
C VAL A 190 0.03 27.96 -3.61
N GLU A 191 -0.45 28.94 -4.35
CA GLU A 191 -0.27 30.38 -4.05
C GLU A 191 -0.93 30.75 -2.72
N GLY A 192 -2.18 30.35 -2.50
CA GLY A 192 -2.89 30.60 -1.25
C GLY A 192 -2.20 29.98 -0.02
N LEU A 193 -1.65 28.79 -0.16
CA LEU A 193 -0.87 28.16 0.92
C LEU A 193 0.48 28.87 1.15
N ARG A 194 1.14 29.34 0.10
CA ARG A 194 2.38 30.13 0.22
C ARG A 194 2.16 31.40 1.04
N GLU A 195 1.01 32.08 0.88
CA GLU A 195 0.69 33.32 1.60
C GLU A 195 0.57 33.11 3.12
N THR A 196 0.32 31.88 3.59
CA THR A 196 0.29 31.56 5.03
C THR A 196 1.68 31.49 5.66
N GLY A 197 2.75 31.56 4.85
CA GLY A 197 4.16 31.63 5.27
C GLY A 197 4.67 30.35 5.92
N PRO A 198 4.48 29.16 5.37
CA PRO A 198 4.99 27.91 5.93
C PRO A 198 6.49 27.73 5.65
N ASP A 199 7.14 26.92 6.51
CA ASP A 199 8.53 26.48 6.35
C ASP A 199 8.63 25.23 5.43
N ALA A 200 7.54 24.50 5.29
CA ALA A 200 7.44 23.27 4.49
C ALA A 200 6.05 23.06 3.92
N LEU A 201 5.97 22.32 2.81
CA LEU A 201 4.72 21.81 2.26
C LEU A 201 4.66 20.29 2.51
N VAL A 202 3.50 19.80 2.94
CA VAL A 202 3.23 18.35 3.11
C VAL A 202 2.13 17.93 2.15
N TYR A 203 2.40 16.91 1.33
CA TYR A 203 1.43 16.29 0.44
C TYR A 203 0.94 14.96 1.04
N LEU A 204 -0.37 14.82 1.17
CA LEU A 204 -1.05 13.66 1.77
C LEU A 204 -2.17 13.16 0.85
N GLY A 205 -1.98 12.03 0.20
CA GLY A 205 -2.99 11.52 -0.73
C GLY A 205 -2.58 10.24 -1.44
N LEU A 206 -3.29 9.91 -2.51
CA LEU A 206 -3.04 8.73 -3.34
C LEU A 206 -1.89 8.92 -4.35
N GLY A 207 -1.38 10.13 -4.49
CA GLY A 207 -0.26 10.44 -5.39
C GLY A 207 -0.66 10.84 -6.81
N VAL A 208 -1.91 10.72 -7.20
CA VAL A 208 -2.36 11.06 -8.56
C VAL A 208 -2.14 12.53 -8.87
N THR A 209 -2.43 13.43 -7.93
CA THR A 209 -2.28 14.88 -8.08
C THR A 209 -0.89 15.41 -7.71
N SER A 210 0.02 14.58 -7.21
CA SER A 210 1.38 15.02 -6.81
C SER A 210 2.16 15.65 -7.96
N ARG A 211 1.91 15.22 -9.21
CA ARG A 211 2.47 15.85 -10.41
C ARG A 211 1.94 17.29 -10.60
N ALA A 212 0.63 17.51 -10.45
CA ALA A 212 0.03 18.84 -10.56
C ALA A 212 0.60 19.79 -9.49
N VAL A 213 0.79 19.29 -8.26
CA VAL A 213 1.44 20.04 -7.18
C VAL A 213 2.89 20.41 -7.55
N ALA A 214 3.67 19.49 -8.11
CA ALA A 214 5.04 19.75 -8.52
C ALA A 214 5.11 20.80 -9.65
N VAL A 215 4.21 20.71 -10.63
CA VAL A 215 4.11 21.73 -11.71
C VAL A 215 3.73 23.09 -11.14
N ALA A 216 2.74 23.17 -10.25
CA ALA A 216 2.31 24.41 -9.64
C ALA A 216 3.43 25.06 -8.79
N LEU A 217 4.21 24.27 -8.05
CA LEU A 217 5.38 24.79 -7.32
C LEU A 217 6.44 25.38 -8.25
N ALA A 218 6.70 24.72 -9.38
CA ALA A 218 7.65 25.21 -10.40
C ALA A 218 7.14 26.49 -11.06
N ASP A 219 5.87 26.54 -11.48
CA ASP A 219 5.23 27.66 -12.17
C ASP A 219 5.15 28.91 -11.27
N THR A 220 4.87 28.74 -9.99
CA THR A 220 4.80 29.85 -9.01
C THR A 220 6.18 30.26 -8.48
N GLY A 221 7.23 29.51 -8.81
CA GLY A 221 8.58 29.75 -8.29
C GLY A 221 8.67 29.61 -6.76
N TRP A 222 7.77 28.85 -6.16
CA TRP A 222 7.81 28.64 -4.71
C TRP A 222 8.75 27.48 -4.34
N HIS A 223 9.95 27.84 -3.90
CA HIS A 223 10.96 26.89 -3.45
C HIS A 223 10.81 26.64 -1.95
N VAL A 224 10.20 25.55 -1.59
CA VAL A 224 9.93 25.11 -0.21
C VAL A 224 10.31 23.64 -0.05
N PRO A 225 10.82 23.20 1.12
CA PRO A 225 10.94 21.77 1.42
C PRO A 225 9.59 21.08 1.30
N VAL A 226 9.55 19.97 0.56
CA VAL A 226 8.32 19.17 0.41
C VAL A 226 8.52 17.81 1.03
N MET A 227 7.54 17.40 1.83
CA MET A 227 7.43 16.03 2.33
C MET A 227 6.12 15.40 1.85
N ALA A 228 6.12 14.09 1.66
CA ALA A 228 4.93 13.38 1.21
C ALA A 228 4.79 12.04 1.94
N ASN A 229 3.55 11.56 2.02
CA ASN A 229 3.26 10.21 2.42
C ASN A 229 3.80 9.20 1.39
N SER A 230 3.45 7.92 1.51
CA SER A 230 3.82 6.84 0.59
C SER A 230 3.33 7.02 -0.86
N ALA A 231 2.55 8.06 -1.13
CA ALA A 231 2.05 8.40 -2.47
C ALA A 231 3.14 8.50 -3.55
N LEU A 232 4.34 8.97 -3.23
CA LEU A 232 5.42 9.09 -4.22
C LEU A 232 6.05 7.75 -4.63
N MET A 233 5.63 6.64 -4.05
CA MET A 233 5.92 5.30 -4.56
C MET A 233 5.43 5.10 -6.01
N PHE A 234 4.48 5.90 -6.47
CA PHE A 234 4.10 5.98 -7.88
C PHE A 234 5.28 6.18 -8.82
N GLY A 235 6.32 6.85 -8.39
CA GLY A 235 7.54 7.05 -9.18
C GLY A 235 8.21 5.76 -9.64
N TYR A 236 7.94 4.62 -9.03
CA TYR A 236 8.43 3.33 -9.52
C TYR A 236 7.73 2.91 -10.84
N ALA A 237 6.43 3.17 -10.95
CA ALA A 237 5.63 2.89 -12.15
C ALA A 237 5.61 4.05 -13.16
N ARG A 238 5.85 5.28 -12.69
CA ARG A 238 5.77 6.52 -13.49
C ARG A 238 7.11 7.28 -13.49
N PRO A 239 8.10 6.79 -14.29
CA PRO A 239 9.41 7.45 -14.40
C PRO A 239 9.33 8.91 -14.86
N ASP A 240 8.33 9.24 -15.66
CA ASP A 240 8.07 10.57 -16.20
C ASP A 240 7.65 11.61 -15.13
N TRP A 241 7.30 11.17 -13.92
CA TRP A 241 6.91 12.08 -12.84
C TRP A 241 8.06 12.44 -11.88
N ARG A 242 9.12 11.62 -11.87
CA ARG A 242 10.20 11.67 -10.85
C ARG A 242 10.96 13.00 -10.83
N ASP A 243 11.16 13.60 -11.98
CA ASP A 243 11.92 14.85 -12.09
C ASP A 243 11.21 16.02 -11.39
N GLY A 244 9.87 16.03 -11.41
CA GLY A 244 9.06 17.00 -10.69
C GLY A 244 9.16 16.89 -9.17
N TRP A 245 9.58 15.72 -8.65
CA TRP A 245 9.72 15.48 -7.21
C TRP A 245 11.17 15.52 -6.73
N ALA A 246 12.09 16.08 -7.53
CA ALA A 246 13.49 16.16 -7.16
C ALA A 246 13.68 16.85 -5.79
N GLY A 247 14.26 16.13 -4.84
CA GLY A 247 14.49 16.62 -3.48
C GLY A 247 13.32 16.46 -2.50
N TRP A 248 12.13 16.05 -2.95
CA TRP A 248 11.02 15.75 -2.04
C TRP A 248 11.37 14.52 -1.19
N GLU A 249 11.15 14.63 0.13
CA GLU A 249 11.25 13.49 1.04
C GLU A 249 9.88 12.82 1.14
N TYR A 250 9.83 11.48 1.10
CA TYR A 250 8.59 10.73 1.16
C TYR A 250 8.75 9.41 1.92
N LEU A 251 7.66 8.83 2.35
CA LEU A 251 7.64 7.52 2.98
C LEU A 251 7.54 6.41 1.94
N ASP A 252 8.23 5.32 2.19
CA ASP A 252 8.34 4.17 1.29
C ASP A 252 8.31 2.88 2.11
N GLY A 253 7.87 1.80 1.49
CA GLY A 253 7.85 0.46 2.07
C GLY A 253 9.14 -0.33 1.89
N VAL A 254 10.20 0.23 1.26
CA VAL A 254 11.45 -0.53 1.03
C VAL A 254 12.69 0.18 1.56
N ALA A 255 13.51 -0.55 2.29
CA ALA A 255 14.81 -0.11 2.79
C ALA A 255 15.97 -0.72 1.99
N ASP A 256 17.10 -0.02 1.99
CA ASP A 256 18.30 -0.48 1.28
C ASP A 256 19.04 -1.58 2.06
N ASP A 257 18.87 -1.64 3.38
CA ASP A 257 19.50 -2.59 4.31
C ASP A 257 18.71 -3.90 4.51
N ASN A 258 17.50 -4.04 3.92
CA ASN A 258 16.67 -5.23 4.13
C ASN A 258 17.27 -6.47 3.42
N ARG A 259 17.70 -7.44 4.23
CA ARG A 259 18.34 -8.68 3.74
C ARG A 259 17.39 -9.58 2.96
N MET A 260 16.11 -9.64 3.35
CA MET A 260 15.12 -10.44 2.61
C MET A 260 14.87 -9.87 1.21
N ARG A 261 14.82 -8.55 1.08
CA ARG A 261 14.72 -7.88 -0.23
C ARG A 261 15.97 -8.13 -1.07
N ALA A 262 17.16 -8.12 -0.47
CA ALA A 262 18.39 -8.44 -1.19
C ALA A 262 18.36 -9.88 -1.75
N GLN A 263 17.91 -10.87 -0.96
CA GLN A 263 17.73 -12.25 -1.40
C GLN A 263 16.64 -12.37 -2.50
N LEU A 264 15.51 -11.65 -2.38
CA LEU A 264 14.50 -11.61 -3.43
C LEU A 264 15.07 -11.07 -4.74
N ARG A 265 15.93 -10.05 -4.69
CA ARG A 265 16.58 -9.47 -5.87
C ARG A 265 17.44 -10.48 -6.64
N GLU A 266 18.04 -11.43 -5.98
CA GLU A 266 18.80 -12.52 -6.61
C GLU A 266 17.88 -13.48 -7.38
N ARG A 267 16.64 -13.66 -6.92
CA ARG A 267 15.64 -14.56 -7.55
C ARG A 267 14.80 -13.85 -8.60
N SER A 268 14.31 -12.67 -8.28
CA SER A 268 13.49 -11.83 -9.16
C SER A 268 13.82 -10.35 -8.96
N LYS A 269 14.57 -9.77 -9.89
CA LYS A 269 14.86 -8.33 -9.88
C LYS A 269 13.60 -7.49 -10.00
N ARG A 270 12.59 -7.99 -10.74
CA ARG A 270 11.31 -7.31 -10.97
C ARG A 270 10.51 -7.22 -9.69
N ALA A 271 10.32 -8.33 -8.97
CA ALA A 271 9.62 -8.34 -7.68
C ALA A 271 10.31 -7.46 -6.63
N ALA A 272 11.65 -7.41 -6.60
CA ALA A 272 12.41 -6.59 -5.65
C ALA A 272 12.59 -5.12 -6.08
N ALA A 273 12.05 -4.71 -7.25
CA ALA A 273 12.31 -3.39 -7.83
C ALA A 273 11.69 -2.24 -7.02
N GLY A 274 10.55 -2.46 -6.38
CA GLY A 274 9.82 -1.44 -5.64
C GLY A 274 8.92 -2.02 -4.54
N PRO A 275 8.22 -1.16 -3.80
CA PRO A 275 7.42 -1.57 -2.64
C PRO A 275 6.26 -2.49 -3.03
N ILE A 276 5.58 -2.26 -4.15
CA ILE A 276 4.45 -3.10 -4.58
C ILE A 276 4.91 -4.52 -4.93
N GLY A 277 6.04 -4.68 -5.63
CA GLY A 277 6.59 -6.00 -5.92
C GLY A 277 7.02 -6.75 -4.66
N CYS A 278 7.66 -6.07 -3.70
CA CYS A 278 8.00 -6.63 -2.40
C CYS A 278 6.74 -7.06 -1.63
N ALA A 279 5.71 -6.20 -1.59
CA ALA A 279 4.44 -6.51 -0.94
C ALA A 279 3.75 -7.71 -1.60
N ALA A 280 3.71 -7.77 -2.93
CA ALA A 280 3.11 -8.87 -3.67
C ALA A 280 3.82 -10.21 -3.38
N TYR A 281 5.17 -10.22 -3.38
CA TYR A 281 5.95 -11.39 -2.99
C TYR A 281 5.65 -11.84 -1.55
N ASP A 282 5.64 -10.91 -0.59
CA ASP A 282 5.34 -11.19 0.81
C ASP A 282 3.90 -11.72 0.95
N MET A 283 2.92 -11.15 0.23
CA MET A 283 1.54 -11.67 0.22
C MET A 283 1.46 -13.07 -0.39
N GLY A 284 2.25 -13.37 -1.42
CA GLY A 284 2.38 -14.74 -1.95
C GLY A 284 2.83 -15.73 -0.89
N ARG A 285 3.82 -15.35 -0.06
CA ARG A 285 4.26 -16.18 1.07
C ARG A 285 3.19 -16.31 2.16
N LEU A 286 2.46 -15.22 2.46
CA LEU A 286 1.35 -15.26 3.42
C LEU A 286 0.24 -16.21 2.95
N VAL A 287 -0.14 -16.17 1.66
CA VAL A 287 -1.10 -17.10 1.05
C VAL A 287 -0.59 -18.53 1.15
N GLY A 288 0.65 -18.78 0.75
CA GLY A 288 1.25 -20.11 0.83
C GLY A 288 1.28 -20.67 2.25
N GLU A 289 1.68 -19.85 3.23
CA GLU A 289 1.69 -20.24 4.64
C GLU A 289 0.25 -20.45 5.19
N ALA A 290 -0.73 -19.67 4.75
CA ALA A 290 -2.13 -19.86 5.14
C ALA A 290 -2.64 -21.22 4.64
N ILE A 291 -2.41 -21.55 3.36
CA ILE A 291 -2.76 -22.85 2.77
C ILE A 291 -2.07 -24.00 3.53
N ALA A 292 -0.75 -23.88 3.76
CA ALA A 292 0.02 -24.91 4.44
C ALA A 292 -0.37 -25.14 5.90
N ARG A 293 -1.04 -24.16 6.55
CA ARG A 293 -1.48 -24.19 7.95
C ARG A 293 -2.98 -24.44 8.12
N ALA A 294 -3.75 -24.36 7.02
CA ALA A 294 -5.18 -24.62 7.05
C ALA A 294 -5.46 -26.08 7.37
N HIS A 295 -6.33 -26.34 8.35
CA HIS A 295 -6.77 -27.72 8.62
C HIS A 295 -7.71 -28.22 7.51
N HIS A 296 -8.47 -27.32 6.93
CA HIS A 296 -9.39 -27.61 5.82
C HIS A 296 -9.25 -26.50 4.77
N LEU A 297 -9.28 -26.85 3.49
CA LEU A 297 -9.26 -25.90 2.38
C LEU A 297 -10.66 -25.33 2.16
N THR A 298 -11.04 -24.45 3.07
CA THR A 298 -12.27 -23.66 3.07
C THR A 298 -11.94 -22.22 3.37
N ARG A 299 -12.84 -21.27 3.11
CA ARG A 299 -12.68 -19.85 3.46
C ARG A 299 -12.31 -19.68 4.95
N ALA A 300 -13.08 -20.33 5.84
CA ALA A 300 -12.80 -20.29 7.29
C ALA A 300 -11.42 -20.91 7.64
N GLY A 301 -11.08 -22.03 7.01
CA GLY A 301 -9.79 -22.68 7.24
C GLY A 301 -8.61 -21.83 6.76
N LEU A 302 -8.74 -21.08 5.65
CA LEU A 302 -7.71 -20.14 5.20
C LEU A 302 -7.59 -18.91 6.12
N LYS A 303 -8.72 -18.39 6.65
CA LYS A 303 -8.70 -17.36 7.69
C LYS A 303 -7.89 -17.83 8.90
N GLU A 304 -8.22 -19.01 9.45
CA GLU A 304 -7.45 -19.59 10.56
C GLU A 304 -5.99 -19.82 10.21
N GLY A 305 -5.70 -20.24 8.98
CA GLY A 305 -4.35 -20.42 8.46
C GLY A 305 -3.57 -19.11 8.48
N LEU A 306 -4.16 -17.99 8.01
CA LEU A 306 -3.58 -16.66 8.09
C LEU A 306 -3.29 -16.24 9.53
N GLU A 307 -4.25 -16.40 10.44
CA GLU A 307 -4.11 -16.05 11.85
C GLU A 307 -3.00 -16.86 12.58
N ARG A 308 -2.57 -17.99 12.02
CA ARG A 308 -1.45 -18.79 12.53
C ARG A 308 -0.09 -18.40 11.94
N VAL A 309 -0.05 -17.53 10.95
CA VAL A 309 1.22 -17.03 10.41
C VAL A 309 1.83 -16.06 11.40
N LYS A 310 3.06 -16.34 11.86
CA LYS A 310 3.76 -15.52 12.86
C LYS A 310 5.20 -15.28 12.42
N GLN A 311 5.65 -14.04 12.58
CA GLN A 311 7.05 -13.64 12.51
C GLN A 311 7.81 -14.09 11.24
N LEU A 312 7.15 -14.14 10.08
CA LEU A 312 7.84 -14.33 8.82
C LEU A 312 8.70 -13.09 8.53
N PRO A 313 9.97 -13.23 8.15
CA PRO A 313 10.75 -12.08 7.70
C PRO A 313 10.10 -11.43 6.47
N ALA A 314 9.94 -10.10 6.48
CA ALA A 314 9.34 -9.34 5.39
C ALA A 314 10.41 -8.76 4.45
N THR A 315 10.07 -8.62 3.17
CA THR A 315 10.90 -7.88 2.21
C THR A 315 10.65 -6.38 2.28
N SER A 316 9.53 -5.98 2.87
CA SER A 316 9.19 -4.58 3.13
C SER A 316 9.82 -4.08 4.43
N GLY A 317 10.07 -2.76 4.48
CA GLY A 317 10.63 -2.09 5.65
C GLY A 317 12.14 -2.28 5.84
N ALA A 318 12.63 -1.82 6.97
CA ALA A 318 14.01 -2.00 7.40
C ALA A 318 14.31 -3.47 7.71
N ASP A 319 15.61 -3.83 7.77
CA ASP A 319 16.01 -5.18 8.17
C ASP A 319 15.43 -5.53 9.54
N GLY A 320 14.99 -6.78 9.70
CA GLY A 320 14.30 -7.25 10.90
C GLY A 320 12.79 -7.00 10.94
N THR A 321 12.21 -6.32 9.95
CA THR A 321 10.75 -6.25 9.79
C THR A 321 10.20 -7.67 9.57
N THR A 322 9.13 -8.00 10.27
CA THR A 322 8.43 -9.29 10.15
C THR A 322 6.97 -9.10 9.76
N MET A 323 6.36 -10.17 9.29
CA MET A 323 4.93 -10.20 8.96
C MET A 323 4.23 -11.39 9.61
N GLY A 324 2.94 -11.22 9.84
CA GLY A 324 2.07 -12.25 10.41
C GLY A 324 0.83 -11.63 11.00
N PHE A 325 -0.16 -12.45 11.30
CA PHE A 325 -1.46 -12.04 11.80
C PHE A 325 -1.78 -12.69 13.14
N GLY A 326 -2.73 -12.11 13.86
CA GLY A 326 -3.32 -12.67 15.05
C GLY A 326 -4.84 -12.72 14.93
N THR A 327 -5.51 -13.39 15.86
CA THR A 327 -6.98 -13.46 15.88
C THR A 327 -7.65 -12.08 16.01
N TYR A 328 -6.96 -11.13 16.69
CA TYR A 328 -7.47 -9.78 16.93
C TYR A 328 -6.63 -8.69 16.28
N ASP A 329 -5.53 -9.07 15.61
CA ASP A 329 -4.63 -8.14 14.93
C ASP A 329 -4.40 -8.62 13.50
N HIS A 330 -5.14 -8.04 12.58
CA HIS A 330 -5.06 -8.34 11.15
C HIS A 330 -4.11 -7.42 10.39
N ALA A 331 -3.22 -6.67 11.05
CA ALA A 331 -2.11 -6.00 10.42
C ALA A 331 -0.97 -6.98 10.15
N ALA A 332 -0.43 -7.03 8.94
CA ALA A 332 0.66 -7.95 8.59
C ALA A 332 2.00 -7.51 9.14
N LEU A 333 2.45 -6.31 8.81
CA LEU A 333 3.81 -5.85 9.08
C LEU A 333 4.01 -5.41 10.53
N LYS A 334 5.14 -5.83 11.10
CA LYS A 334 5.59 -5.50 12.45
C LYS A 334 7.03 -5.00 12.39
N GLY A 335 7.31 -3.92 13.14
CA GLY A 335 8.61 -3.28 13.13
C GLY A 335 8.64 -2.03 12.26
N ARG A 336 9.83 -1.63 11.78
CA ARG A 336 10.00 -0.38 11.03
C ARG A 336 9.74 -0.60 9.53
N TYR A 337 8.47 -0.63 9.13
CA TYR A 337 8.07 -0.83 7.74
C TYR A 337 7.95 0.47 6.93
N LEU A 338 7.90 1.64 7.58
CA LEU A 338 7.96 2.95 6.94
C LEU A 338 9.40 3.47 6.92
N VAL A 339 9.89 3.85 5.75
CA VAL A 339 11.25 4.30 5.50
C VAL A 339 11.25 5.65 4.78
N LEU A 340 12.00 6.64 5.27
CA LEU A 340 12.15 7.91 4.58
C LEU A 340 13.09 7.77 3.38
N ARG A 341 12.60 8.20 2.22
CA ARG A 341 13.35 8.23 0.96
C ARG A 341 13.17 9.56 0.26
N LYS A 342 13.96 9.80 -0.78
CA LYS A 342 13.79 10.94 -1.69
C LYS A 342 14.17 10.56 -3.12
N TRP A 343 13.53 11.21 -4.08
CA TRP A 343 13.92 11.13 -5.48
C TRP A 343 15.11 12.04 -5.76
N ARG A 344 16.16 11.49 -6.39
CA ARG A 344 17.36 12.20 -6.85
C ARG A 344 17.83 11.58 -8.15
N ASP A 345 17.96 12.39 -9.20
CA ASP A 345 18.45 11.96 -10.52
C ASP A 345 17.71 10.71 -11.07
N GLY A 346 16.37 10.73 -10.97
CA GLY A 346 15.51 9.63 -11.40
C GLY A 346 15.60 8.34 -10.56
N LYS A 347 16.33 8.37 -9.43
CA LYS A 347 16.47 7.23 -8.51
C LYS A 347 15.97 7.61 -7.12
N THR A 348 15.46 6.60 -6.41
CA THR A 348 15.12 6.77 -4.99
C THR A 348 16.32 6.42 -4.12
N VAL A 349 16.61 7.25 -3.13
CA VAL A 349 17.67 7.05 -2.15
C VAL A 349 17.10 7.16 -0.74
N GLN A 350 17.54 6.28 0.15
CA GLN A 350 17.13 6.33 1.55
C GLN A 350 17.70 7.57 2.22
N VAL A 351 16.89 8.23 3.04
CA VAL A 351 17.30 9.36 3.86
C VAL A 351 17.84 8.82 5.17
N ALA A 352 19.04 9.26 5.58
CA ALA A 352 19.56 8.93 6.89
C ALA A 352 18.67 9.56 7.98
N THR A 353 18.27 8.75 8.93
CA THR A 353 17.52 9.13 10.14
C THR A 353 18.43 9.12 11.35
#